data_5a290f266c921883927757b14ad75995
#
_entry.id   5a290f266c921883927757b14ad75995
#
_cell.length_a   1.000
_cell.length_b   1.000
_cell.length_c   1.000
_cell.angle_alpha   90.00
_cell.angle_beta   90.00
_cell.angle_gamma   90.00
#
_symmetry.space_group_name_H-M   'P 1'
#
loop_
_entity.id
_entity.type
_entity.pdbx_description
1 polymer ?
#
loop_
_entity_poly.entity_id
_entity_poly.type
_entity_poly.pdbx_seq_one_letter_code
_entity_poly.pdbx_strand_id
1 'polypeptide(L)'
;MTSAVMKTLLLNPPSFQKFDGGASSRWPVSREIESYWYPVWLSFPAGMLPGSRLLDACPHKVTPEETVRIAQDYEFVVLFTSTVGFSNDLKLAEQMKNARPDLKICFVGPHVEIQPEQSLRASEAIDFVVRGEFDYAVVEYAQGRALETIQNASFRKNGKVVHNPERPKLHSEELDALPFATEVYKRDLTIENYNVPFLRHPYVAFYSSRGCPALCTFCMWPQTLSGHAWRVRSVDNVVREFAQAVKLFPQAKEFYFDDDTFNIRKERVIELSKRLGPLGRTWSCNARVHSDYETLKAMADGGARLLIVGYESGDPQILKNIKKGATVEMARAFAKNCKKVGLRVHGDFIIGLPGETKETIQRTIDFAKELDPETIQVSIAHAMPGTELYTFAADKGFLAGEALADGKGHQLPHLLYPGLTREDMLSGVNRFFDEYYFRPRIIWRIVREALWDADERKRLTTEAMDFLKLRFERNRMARKGLVQKTPVSVPAATPSAPRAAD
;
A
#
# COMPACT_ATOMS: atom_id res chain seq x y z
N MET A 1 27.46 -26.92 16.15
CA MET A 1 26.99 -25.88 17.07
C MET A 1 25.93 -25.10 16.33
N THR A 2 24.67 -25.24 16.70
CA THR A 2 23.60 -24.38 16.15
C THR A 2 23.91 -22.94 16.60
N SER A 3 24.27 -22.09 15.65
CA SER A 3 24.40 -20.64 15.91
C SER A 3 23.08 -20.18 16.56
N ALA A 4 23.18 -19.41 17.65
CA ALA A 4 22.01 -18.80 18.26
C ALA A 4 21.34 -17.88 17.23
N VAL A 5 20.02 -17.93 17.13
CA VAL A 5 19.27 -17.06 16.22
C VAL A 5 19.43 -15.61 16.68
N MET A 6 19.82 -14.72 15.77
CA MET A 6 19.99 -13.29 16.08
C MET A 6 18.70 -12.67 16.60
N LYS A 7 18.78 -11.93 17.69
CA LYS A 7 17.66 -11.14 18.18
C LYS A 7 17.31 -10.05 17.15
N THR A 8 16.15 -10.17 16.50
CA THR A 8 15.80 -9.41 15.29
C THR A 8 14.66 -8.44 15.52
N LEU A 9 14.82 -7.21 15.06
CA LEU A 9 13.77 -6.19 14.99
C LEU A 9 13.28 -6.06 13.54
N LEU A 10 12.00 -6.33 13.30
CA LEU A 10 11.33 -6.06 12.03
C LEU A 10 10.71 -4.66 12.15
N LEU A 11 11.17 -3.71 11.37
CA LEU A 11 10.90 -2.29 11.57
C LEU A 11 10.16 -1.67 10.38
N ASN A 12 8.97 -1.16 10.64
CA ASN A 12 8.37 -0.12 9.84
C ASN A 12 8.75 1.23 10.47
N PRO A 13 9.61 2.04 9.81
CA PRO A 13 10.29 3.15 10.47
C PRO A 13 9.39 4.34 10.76
N PRO A 14 9.71 5.15 11.79
CA PRO A 14 9.09 6.43 12.02
C PRO A 14 9.58 7.47 11.02
N SER A 15 8.82 8.55 10.86
CA SER A 15 9.20 9.68 10.04
C SER A 15 9.72 10.85 10.88
N PHE A 16 10.82 11.46 10.44
CA PHE A 16 11.29 12.75 10.98
C PHE A 16 10.36 13.91 10.60
N GLN A 17 9.51 13.73 9.60
CA GLN A 17 8.61 14.74 9.05
C GLN A 17 7.14 14.47 9.40
N LYS A 18 6.86 13.50 10.27
CA LYS A 18 5.51 13.12 10.72
C LYS A 18 4.57 12.65 9.60
N PHE A 19 5.07 11.95 8.61
CA PHE A 19 4.27 11.23 7.63
C PHE A 19 4.48 9.72 7.74
N ASP A 20 3.48 8.95 7.33
CA ASP A 20 3.57 7.51 7.31
C ASP A 20 4.23 7.02 6.01
N GLY A 21 5.34 6.27 6.13
CA GLY A 21 6.00 5.56 5.04
C GLY A 21 5.72 4.06 5.04
N GLY A 22 4.72 3.62 5.80
CA GLY A 22 4.47 2.26 6.24
C GLY A 22 4.62 1.14 5.24
N ALA A 23 5.03 -0.03 5.74
CA ALA A 23 5.31 -1.25 4.99
C ALA A 23 4.14 -1.77 4.13
N SER A 24 2.93 -1.32 4.41
CA SER A 24 1.73 -1.60 3.61
C SER A 24 1.10 -0.33 3.07
N SER A 25 1.66 0.84 3.36
CA SER A 25 1.16 2.08 2.81
C SER A 25 1.40 2.12 1.31
N ARG A 26 0.32 2.29 0.56
CA ARG A 26 0.40 2.45 -0.90
C ARG A 26 0.90 3.83 -1.30
N TRP A 27 0.85 4.77 -0.37
CA TRP A 27 1.41 6.10 -0.52
C TRP A 27 1.92 6.65 0.82
N PRO A 28 3.24 6.77 0.98
CA PRO A 28 3.88 7.18 2.22
C PRO A 28 3.92 8.71 2.36
N VAL A 29 2.77 9.37 2.35
CA VAL A 29 2.70 10.82 2.46
C VAL A 29 1.59 11.25 3.41
N SER A 30 1.62 12.52 3.82
CA SER A 30 0.55 13.11 4.60
C SER A 30 -0.78 12.98 3.88
N ARG A 31 -1.73 12.34 4.53
CA ARG A 31 -3.07 12.11 4.00
C ARG A 31 -4.04 13.13 4.56
N GLU A 32 -5.14 13.32 3.86
CA GLU A 32 -6.24 14.18 4.29
C GLU A 32 -6.82 13.71 5.62
N ILE A 33 -6.87 12.39 5.79
CA ILE A 33 -7.28 11.73 7.03
C ILE A 33 -6.15 10.81 7.44
N GLU A 34 -5.71 10.91 8.70
CA GLU A 34 -4.68 10.05 9.25
C GLU A 34 -5.11 8.59 9.10
N SER A 35 -4.32 7.80 8.38
CA SER A 35 -4.62 6.39 8.11
C SER A 35 -3.37 5.55 8.12
N TYR A 36 -3.46 4.41 8.82
CA TYR A 36 -2.38 3.46 8.99
C TYR A 36 -2.81 2.08 8.53
N TRP A 37 -1.95 1.46 7.71
CA TRP A 37 -2.11 0.12 7.19
C TRP A 37 -1.22 -0.83 7.97
N TYR A 38 -1.64 -2.08 8.09
CA TYR A 38 -0.83 -3.10 8.78
C TYR A 38 0.45 -3.41 8.01
N PRO A 39 1.59 -3.59 8.70
CA PRO A 39 2.86 -3.98 8.09
C PRO A 39 2.90 -5.49 7.80
N VAL A 40 1.94 -5.98 7.00
CA VAL A 40 1.68 -7.42 6.78
C VAL A 40 2.93 -8.15 6.29
N TRP A 41 3.70 -7.54 5.37
CA TRP A 41 4.91 -8.14 4.84
C TRP A 41 5.99 -8.40 5.91
N LEU A 42 6.13 -7.53 6.89
CA LEU A 42 7.10 -7.70 7.99
C LEU A 42 6.62 -8.71 9.04
N SER A 43 5.31 -8.97 9.11
CA SER A 43 4.78 -9.89 10.11
C SER A 43 5.16 -11.35 9.86
N PHE A 44 5.33 -11.75 8.59
CA PHE A 44 5.69 -13.13 8.27
C PHE A 44 7.08 -13.51 8.79
N PRO A 45 8.18 -12.80 8.45
CA PRO A 45 9.48 -13.11 9.04
C PRO A 45 9.50 -12.88 10.57
N ALA A 46 8.73 -11.93 11.11
CA ALA A 46 8.59 -11.76 12.55
C ALA A 46 7.95 -12.97 13.24
N GLY A 47 7.01 -13.65 12.58
CA GLY A 47 6.40 -14.87 13.07
C GLY A 47 7.32 -16.10 12.97
N MET A 48 8.25 -16.10 12.01
CA MET A 48 9.22 -17.20 11.81
C MET A 48 10.44 -17.12 12.75
N LEU A 49 10.72 -15.96 13.34
CA LEU A 49 11.90 -15.72 14.17
C LEU A 49 11.54 -15.68 15.65
N PRO A 50 11.90 -16.70 16.45
CA PRO A 50 11.72 -16.67 17.90
C PRO A 50 12.43 -15.47 18.53
N GLY A 51 11.75 -14.76 19.45
CA GLY A 51 12.30 -13.59 20.14
C GLY A 51 12.44 -12.33 19.30
N SER A 52 11.95 -12.34 18.04
CA SER A 52 11.84 -11.13 17.24
C SER A 52 10.71 -10.21 17.74
N ARG A 53 10.77 -8.95 17.34
CA ARG A 53 9.70 -7.96 17.53
C ARG A 53 9.39 -7.28 16.22
N LEU A 54 8.09 -7.13 15.93
CA LEU A 54 7.60 -6.23 14.90
C LEU A 54 7.34 -4.86 15.53
N LEU A 55 8.05 -3.84 15.08
CA LEU A 55 7.84 -2.45 15.50
C LEU A 55 7.29 -1.66 14.31
N ASP A 56 6.03 -1.28 14.38
CA ASP A 56 5.39 -0.34 13.48
C ASP A 56 5.34 1.03 14.17
N ALA A 57 6.29 1.88 13.86
CA ALA A 57 6.54 3.06 14.66
C ALA A 57 5.48 4.15 14.49
N CYS A 58 5.00 4.38 13.27
CA CYS A 58 4.07 5.48 12.98
C CYS A 58 2.74 5.38 13.73
N PRO A 59 1.96 4.28 13.63
CA PRO A 59 0.69 4.17 14.36
C PRO A 59 0.87 4.10 15.88
N HIS A 60 2.04 3.66 16.35
CA HIS A 60 2.37 3.61 17.77
C HIS A 60 3.02 4.89 18.29
N LYS A 61 3.19 5.91 17.43
CA LYS A 61 3.78 7.22 17.78
C LYS A 61 5.18 7.11 18.39
N VAL A 62 5.94 6.07 18.00
CA VAL A 62 7.32 5.89 18.41
C VAL A 62 8.20 6.85 17.61
N THR A 63 8.98 7.67 18.30
CA THR A 63 9.84 8.69 17.65
C THR A 63 11.10 8.06 17.04
N PRO A 64 11.79 8.78 16.12
CA PRO A 64 13.10 8.33 15.64
C PRO A 64 14.10 8.06 16.75
N GLU A 65 14.20 8.93 17.74
CA GLU A 65 15.12 8.80 18.89
C GLU A 65 14.77 7.57 19.73
N GLU A 66 13.48 7.33 19.95
CA GLU A 66 13.01 6.16 20.69
C GLU A 66 13.25 4.88 19.89
N THR A 67 13.06 4.91 18.56
CA THR A 67 13.36 3.79 17.67
C THR A 67 14.84 3.42 17.71
N VAL A 68 15.74 4.42 17.66
CA VAL A 68 17.19 4.20 17.80
C VAL A 68 17.51 3.52 19.13
N ARG A 69 16.91 3.96 20.23
CA ARG A 69 17.11 3.35 21.56
C ARG A 69 16.62 1.90 21.60
N ILE A 70 15.43 1.62 21.04
CA ILE A 70 14.88 0.26 20.97
C ILE A 70 15.81 -0.66 20.14
N ALA A 71 16.29 -0.17 19.00
CA ALA A 71 17.15 -0.95 18.10
C ALA A 71 18.45 -1.43 18.76
N GLN A 72 18.95 -0.75 19.79
CA GLN A 72 20.16 -1.15 20.52
C GLN A 72 20.00 -2.48 21.29
N ASP A 73 18.77 -2.91 21.57
CA ASP A 73 18.48 -4.20 22.21
C ASP A 73 18.51 -5.39 21.26
N TYR A 74 18.76 -5.15 19.94
CA TYR A 74 18.71 -6.15 18.89
C TYR A 74 20.08 -6.28 18.19
N GLU A 75 20.32 -7.44 17.60
CA GLU A 75 21.56 -7.72 16.84
C GLU A 75 21.35 -7.46 15.35
N PHE A 76 20.10 -7.55 14.91
CA PHE A 76 19.71 -7.41 13.51
C PHE A 76 18.41 -6.58 13.37
N VAL A 77 18.41 -5.62 12.44
CA VAL A 77 17.25 -4.82 12.08
C VAL A 77 16.90 -5.06 10.61
N VAL A 78 15.66 -5.43 10.36
CA VAL A 78 15.08 -5.51 9.01
C VAL A 78 14.17 -4.30 8.85
N LEU A 79 14.56 -3.35 8.02
CA LEU A 79 13.88 -2.08 7.82
C LEU A 79 13.17 -2.08 6.47
N PHE A 80 11.84 -1.91 6.49
CA PHE A 80 11.06 -1.78 5.25
C PHE A 80 11.13 -0.35 4.73
N THR A 81 11.44 -0.19 3.44
CA THR A 81 11.57 1.12 2.80
C THR A 81 10.82 1.21 1.48
N SER A 82 10.35 2.40 1.17
CA SER A 82 9.75 2.78 -0.11
C SER A 82 10.59 3.86 -0.80
N THR A 83 10.36 4.11 -2.08
CA THR A 83 11.11 5.15 -2.81
C THR A 83 10.93 6.54 -2.19
N VAL A 84 9.74 6.85 -1.68
CA VAL A 84 9.48 8.16 -1.06
C VAL A 84 10.05 8.25 0.35
N GLY A 85 10.09 7.13 1.08
CA GLY A 85 10.62 7.05 2.44
C GLY A 85 12.14 6.90 2.53
N PHE A 86 12.82 6.50 1.46
CA PHE A 86 14.21 6.03 1.51
C PHE A 86 15.18 6.98 2.21
N SER A 87 15.14 8.28 1.90
CA SER A 87 16.05 9.27 2.53
C SER A 87 15.79 9.43 4.03
N ASN A 88 14.52 9.34 4.45
CA ASN A 88 14.14 9.33 5.86
C ASN A 88 14.67 8.09 6.57
N ASP A 89 14.49 6.93 5.94
CA ASP A 89 14.82 5.63 6.49
C ASP A 89 16.36 5.44 6.57
N LEU A 90 17.07 5.97 5.57
CA LEU A 90 18.53 5.99 5.55
C LEU A 90 19.10 6.80 6.73
N LYS A 91 18.55 8.00 6.96
CA LYS A 91 18.93 8.83 8.12
C LYS A 91 18.71 8.10 9.43
N LEU A 92 17.64 7.35 9.58
CA LEU A 92 17.37 6.55 10.76
C LEU A 92 18.39 5.41 10.92
N ALA A 93 18.72 4.71 9.84
CA ALA A 93 19.72 3.65 9.84
C ALA A 93 21.11 4.18 10.26
N GLU A 94 21.49 5.37 9.76
CA GLU A 94 22.74 6.03 10.15
C GLU A 94 22.76 6.36 11.65
N GLN A 95 21.66 6.85 12.20
CA GLN A 95 21.56 7.11 13.64
C GLN A 95 21.65 5.82 14.47
N MET A 96 21.01 4.73 14.02
CA MET A 96 21.13 3.42 14.68
C MET A 96 22.58 2.89 14.65
N LYS A 97 23.28 3.00 13.51
CA LYS A 97 24.69 2.61 13.36
C LYS A 97 25.63 3.45 14.22
N ASN A 98 25.40 4.75 14.32
CA ASN A 98 26.16 5.64 15.17
C ASN A 98 26.01 5.28 16.67
N ALA A 99 24.80 4.87 17.08
CA ALA A 99 24.56 4.43 18.45
C ALA A 99 25.10 3.03 18.75
N ARG A 100 25.10 2.13 17.75
CA ARG A 100 25.60 0.74 17.85
C ARG A 100 26.26 0.30 16.53
N PRO A 101 27.57 0.46 16.39
CA PRO A 101 28.30 0.21 15.13
C PRO A 101 28.27 -1.26 14.65
N ASP A 102 28.13 -2.23 15.55
CA ASP A 102 28.05 -3.67 15.25
C ASP A 102 26.64 -4.13 14.84
N LEU A 103 25.62 -3.29 15.03
CA LEU A 103 24.24 -3.58 14.64
C LEU A 103 24.16 -3.92 13.13
N LYS A 104 23.53 -5.05 12.78
CA LYS A 104 23.29 -5.42 11.39
C LYS A 104 21.99 -4.80 10.90
N ILE A 105 22.01 -4.13 9.75
CA ILE A 105 20.85 -3.47 9.18
C ILE A 105 20.64 -3.93 7.73
N CYS A 106 19.49 -4.53 7.48
CA CYS A 106 19.02 -4.94 6.16
C CYS A 106 17.85 -4.05 5.72
N PHE A 107 17.90 -3.53 4.51
CA PHE A 107 16.73 -2.87 3.91
C PHE A 107 15.97 -3.85 3.00
N VAL A 108 14.64 -3.79 3.08
CA VAL A 108 13.70 -4.57 2.27
C VAL A 108 12.61 -3.66 1.70
N GLY A 109 11.87 -4.14 0.71
CA GLY A 109 10.73 -3.41 0.14
C GLY A 109 10.97 -2.91 -1.29
N PRO A 110 9.99 -2.21 -1.88
CA PRO A 110 9.97 -1.93 -3.31
C PRO A 110 11.12 -1.02 -3.79
N HIS A 111 11.67 -0.16 -2.93
CA HIS A 111 12.79 0.70 -3.32
C HIS A 111 14.05 -0.10 -3.61
N VAL A 112 14.42 -0.98 -2.68
CA VAL A 112 15.66 -1.77 -2.80
C VAL A 112 15.54 -2.91 -3.82
N GLU A 113 14.34 -3.30 -4.19
CA GLU A 113 14.13 -4.20 -5.33
C GLU A 113 14.61 -3.56 -6.63
N ILE A 114 14.32 -2.29 -6.83
CA ILE A 114 14.60 -1.58 -8.09
C ILE A 114 15.97 -0.91 -8.08
N GLN A 115 16.42 -0.44 -6.92
CA GLN A 115 17.67 0.33 -6.77
C GLN A 115 18.60 -0.26 -5.71
N PRO A 116 18.94 -1.55 -5.76
CA PRO A 116 19.74 -2.20 -4.71
C PRO A 116 21.16 -1.62 -4.64
N GLU A 117 21.80 -1.41 -5.79
CA GLU A 117 23.16 -0.87 -5.84
C GLU A 117 23.23 0.59 -5.37
N GLN A 118 22.29 1.43 -5.81
CA GLN A 118 22.20 2.82 -5.38
C GLN A 118 21.94 2.93 -3.88
N SER A 119 21.05 2.09 -3.35
CA SER A 119 20.78 2.04 -1.92
C SER A 119 22.02 1.68 -1.10
N LEU A 120 22.77 0.67 -1.53
CA LEU A 120 24.00 0.27 -0.86
C LEU A 120 25.12 1.32 -0.96
N ARG A 121 25.18 2.07 -2.08
CA ARG A 121 26.16 3.16 -2.27
C ARG A 121 25.81 4.43 -1.48
N ALA A 122 24.53 4.60 -1.12
CA ALA A 122 24.08 5.80 -0.42
C ALA A 122 24.62 5.92 1.00
N SER A 123 24.82 4.81 1.72
CA SER A 123 25.42 4.83 3.07
C SER A 123 25.97 3.46 3.48
N GLU A 124 27.06 3.50 4.26
CA GLU A 124 27.63 2.30 4.91
C GLU A 124 26.73 1.76 6.04
N ALA A 125 25.72 2.51 6.47
CA ALA A 125 24.78 2.07 7.49
C ALA A 125 23.91 0.87 7.03
N ILE A 126 23.73 0.69 5.72
CA ILE A 126 23.04 -0.47 5.16
C ILE A 126 24.06 -1.59 4.96
N ASP A 127 23.99 -2.69 5.74
CA ASP A 127 24.90 -3.83 5.57
C ASP A 127 24.59 -4.59 4.27
N PHE A 128 23.31 -4.84 4.01
CA PHE A 128 22.83 -5.50 2.80
C PHE A 128 21.37 -5.16 2.53
N VAL A 129 20.90 -5.51 1.34
CA VAL A 129 19.48 -5.39 0.97
C VAL A 129 18.97 -6.74 0.49
N VAL A 130 17.67 -7.00 0.67
CA VAL A 130 17.01 -8.17 0.10
C VAL A 130 15.97 -7.71 -0.91
N ARG A 131 16.13 -8.18 -2.16
CA ARG A 131 15.24 -7.88 -3.28
C ARG A 131 14.01 -8.79 -3.25
N GLY A 132 12.90 -8.35 -3.85
CA GLY A 132 11.67 -9.14 -3.98
C GLY A 132 11.07 -9.59 -2.64
N GLU A 133 10.53 -10.81 -2.63
CA GLU A 133 9.99 -11.41 -1.41
C GLU A 133 11.13 -11.78 -0.46
N PHE A 134 11.10 -11.19 0.71
CA PHE A 134 12.20 -11.24 1.66
C PHE A 134 11.98 -12.18 2.86
N ASP A 135 10.80 -12.82 2.93
CA ASP A 135 10.37 -13.62 4.09
C ASP A 135 11.46 -14.59 4.56
N TYR A 136 11.90 -15.50 3.70
CA TYR A 136 12.92 -16.51 4.06
C TYR A 136 14.34 -15.94 4.09
N ALA A 137 14.68 -14.99 3.22
CA ALA A 137 16.04 -14.48 3.13
C ALA A 137 16.49 -13.79 4.43
N VAL A 138 15.63 -12.99 5.06
CA VAL A 138 15.93 -12.35 6.35
C VAL A 138 15.98 -13.37 7.48
N VAL A 139 15.16 -14.41 7.44
CA VAL A 139 15.17 -15.51 8.42
C VAL A 139 16.44 -16.33 8.32
N GLU A 140 16.88 -16.68 7.12
CA GLU A 140 18.14 -17.40 6.86
C GLU A 140 19.34 -16.64 7.41
N TYR A 141 19.37 -15.30 7.19
CA TYR A 141 20.44 -14.46 7.75
C TYR A 141 20.41 -14.43 9.27
N ALA A 142 19.26 -14.24 9.88
CA ALA A 142 19.11 -14.22 11.33
C ALA A 142 19.49 -15.55 11.98
N GLN A 143 19.37 -16.67 11.26
CA GLN A 143 19.79 -18.01 11.67
C GLN A 143 21.30 -18.27 11.45
N GLY A 144 22.07 -17.27 11.00
CA GLY A 144 23.52 -17.34 10.83
C GLY A 144 23.98 -17.93 9.49
N ARG A 145 23.10 -18.02 8.50
CA ARG A 145 23.50 -18.42 7.15
C ARG A 145 24.40 -17.37 6.52
N ALA A 146 25.47 -17.79 5.84
CA ALA A 146 26.40 -16.89 5.19
C ALA A 146 25.71 -16.06 4.10
N LEU A 147 25.92 -14.73 4.14
CA LEU A 147 25.20 -13.77 3.27
C LEU A 147 25.39 -14.08 1.78
N GLU A 148 26.56 -14.58 1.38
CA GLU A 148 26.90 -14.98 0.02
C GLU A 148 26.03 -16.13 -0.52
N THR A 149 25.36 -16.86 0.35
CA THR A 149 24.53 -18.00 -0.02
C THR A 149 23.02 -17.71 0.03
N ILE A 150 22.65 -16.52 0.48
CA ILE A 150 21.26 -16.11 0.63
C ILE A 150 20.75 -15.53 -0.70
N GLN A 151 19.82 -16.23 -1.33
CA GLN A 151 19.19 -15.74 -2.56
C GLN A 151 18.48 -14.39 -2.33
N ASN A 152 18.40 -13.57 -3.38
CA ASN A 152 17.89 -12.19 -3.36
C ASN A 152 18.75 -11.19 -2.59
N ALA A 153 19.76 -11.60 -1.82
CA ALA A 153 20.63 -10.64 -1.13
C ALA A 153 21.52 -9.86 -2.12
N SER A 154 21.72 -8.57 -1.83
CA SER A 154 22.74 -7.74 -2.47
C SER A 154 23.52 -7.02 -1.39
N PHE A 155 24.84 -6.98 -1.52
CA PHE A 155 25.75 -6.47 -0.47
C PHE A 155 27.07 -6.00 -1.06
N ARG A 156 27.86 -5.26 -0.24
CA ARG A 156 29.22 -4.85 -0.61
C ARG A 156 30.23 -5.93 -0.28
N LYS A 157 31.10 -6.24 -1.24
CA LYS A 157 32.24 -7.16 -1.07
C LYS A 157 33.44 -6.60 -1.81
N ASN A 158 34.55 -6.37 -1.11
CA ASN A 158 35.77 -5.82 -1.69
C ASN A 158 35.56 -4.52 -2.49
N GLY A 159 34.76 -3.59 -1.96
CA GLY A 159 34.44 -2.30 -2.60
C GLY A 159 33.47 -2.37 -3.78
N LYS A 160 32.97 -3.56 -4.12
CA LYS A 160 31.96 -3.75 -5.19
C LYS A 160 30.64 -4.23 -4.61
N VAL A 161 29.55 -3.89 -5.28
CA VAL A 161 28.22 -4.47 -4.97
C VAL A 161 28.11 -5.82 -5.68
N VAL A 162 27.71 -6.83 -4.91
CA VAL A 162 27.45 -8.19 -5.39
C VAL A 162 25.96 -8.48 -5.25
N HIS A 163 25.38 -9.10 -6.27
CA HIS A 163 23.99 -9.55 -6.29
C HIS A 163 23.97 -11.08 -6.33
N ASN A 164 23.41 -11.68 -5.29
CA ASN A 164 23.15 -13.13 -5.32
C ASN A 164 22.03 -13.48 -6.30
N PRO A 165 21.94 -14.73 -6.75
CA PRO A 165 20.85 -15.20 -7.61
C PRO A 165 19.47 -14.88 -7.03
N GLU A 166 18.50 -14.67 -7.90
CA GLU A 166 17.11 -14.46 -7.49
C GLU A 166 16.51 -15.73 -6.90
N ARG A 167 15.68 -15.56 -5.88
CA ARG A 167 14.83 -16.61 -5.33
C ARG A 167 13.53 -16.63 -6.11
N PRO A 168 13.03 -17.79 -6.53
CA PRO A 168 11.67 -17.91 -7.04
C PRO A 168 10.67 -17.35 -6.02
N LYS A 169 9.61 -16.71 -6.51
CA LYS A 169 8.53 -16.26 -5.63
C LYS A 169 7.83 -17.44 -4.98
N LEU A 170 7.39 -17.27 -3.72
CA LEU A 170 6.77 -18.33 -2.94
C LEU A 170 5.57 -18.94 -3.66
N HIS A 171 5.52 -20.28 -3.75
CA HIS A 171 4.37 -21.00 -4.25
C HIS A 171 3.24 -21.07 -3.21
N SER A 172 2.08 -21.59 -3.60
CA SER A 172 0.89 -21.64 -2.73
C SER A 172 1.12 -22.45 -1.46
N GLU A 173 1.85 -23.57 -1.53
CA GLU A 173 2.20 -24.40 -0.39
C GLU A 173 3.11 -23.66 0.60
N GLU A 174 4.05 -22.88 0.09
CA GLU A 174 4.94 -22.07 0.91
C GLU A 174 4.19 -20.90 1.56
N LEU A 175 3.22 -20.31 0.86
CA LEU A 175 2.33 -19.30 1.44
C LEU A 175 1.48 -19.85 2.59
N ASP A 176 1.03 -21.09 2.48
CA ASP A 176 0.29 -21.79 3.54
C ASP A 176 1.17 -22.16 4.74
N ALA A 177 2.48 -22.29 4.52
CA ALA A 177 3.45 -22.59 5.58
C ALA A 177 3.90 -21.34 6.36
N LEU A 178 3.62 -20.14 5.86
CA LEU A 178 3.91 -18.92 6.59
C LEU A 178 3.09 -18.82 7.89
N PRO A 179 3.64 -18.23 8.94
CA PRO A 179 2.89 -17.97 10.17
C PRO A 179 1.71 -17.03 9.91
N PHE A 180 0.69 -17.11 10.74
CA PHE A 180 -0.41 -16.17 10.67
C PHE A 180 0.02 -14.78 11.11
N ALA A 181 -0.17 -13.79 10.24
CA ALA A 181 0.16 -12.40 10.52
C ALA A 181 -0.57 -11.89 11.80
N THR A 182 -1.77 -12.38 12.01
CA THR A 182 -2.63 -12.00 13.13
C THR A 182 -2.09 -12.42 14.50
N GLU A 183 -1.27 -13.47 14.60
CA GLU A 183 -0.57 -13.85 15.83
C GLU A 183 0.52 -12.81 16.18
N VAL A 184 1.26 -12.37 15.18
CA VAL A 184 2.28 -11.33 15.36
C VAL A 184 1.65 -9.99 15.76
N TYR A 185 0.51 -9.63 15.16
CA TYR A 185 -0.23 -8.44 15.57
C TYR A 185 -0.66 -8.52 17.03
N LYS A 186 -1.16 -9.68 17.48
CA LYS A 186 -1.56 -9.85 18.88
C LYS A 186 -0.41 -9.71 19.86
N ARG A 187 0.79 -10.12 19.43
CA ARG A 187 2.01 -10.03 20.22
C ARG A 187 2.59 -8.61 20.30
N ASP A 188 2.62 -7.91 19.16
CA ASP A 188 3.46 -6.74 18.97
C ASP A 188 2.70 -5.42 18.71
N LEU A 189 1.43 -5.48 18.29
CA LEU A 189 0.69 -4.31 17.79
C LEU A 189 -0.58 -4.04 18.62
N THR A 190 -1.00 -2.79 18.63
CA THR A 190 -2.28 -2.34 19.19
C THR A 190 -3.22 -2.01 18.04
N ILE A 191 -4.25 -2.86 17.83
CA ILE A 191 -5.12 -2.76 16.65
C ILE A 191 -5.93 -1.46 16.59
N GLU A 192 -6.18 -0.84 17.74
CA GLU A 192 -6.89 0.43 17.88
C GLU A 192 -6.11 1.62 17.30
N ASN A 193 -4.82 1.45 17.05
CA ASN A 193 -3.99 2.48 16.41
C ASN A 193 -4.10 2.48 14.87
N TYR A 194 -4.71 1.43 14.29
CA TYR A 194 -4.85 1.30 12.84
C TYR A 194 -6.20 1.81 12.37
N ASN A 195 -6.19 2.81 11.54
CA ASN A 195 -7.39 3.42 10.98
C ASN A 195 -7.25 3.58 9.47
N VAL A 196 -8.29 3.17 8.75
CA VAL A 196 -8.48 3.47 7.33
C VAL A 196 -9.90 3.99 7.17
N PRO A 197 -10.12 5.19 6.63
CA PRO A 197 -11.39 5.92 6.73
C PRO A 197 -12.63 5.17 6.26
N PHE A 198 -12.50 4.31 5.25
CA PHE A 198 -13.64 3.56 4.70
C PHE A 198 -13.88 2.21 5.39
N LEU A 199 -13.00 1.79 6.32
CA LEU A 199 -13.17 0.57 7.12
C LEU A 199 -13.78 0.88 8.49
N ARG A 200 -14.47 -0.10 9.08
CA ARG A 200 -14.97 0.00 10.44
C ARG A 200 -13.84 -0.19 11.45
N HIS A 201 -13.70 0.73 12.34
CA HIS A 201 -12.60 0.76 13.31
C HIS A 201 -13.02 0.14 14.67
N PRO A 202 -12.17 -0.69 15.32
CA PRO A 202 -10.88 -1.23 14.85
C PRO A 202 -11.04 -2.30 13.76
N TYR A 203 -10.08 -2.39 12.87
CA TYR A 203 -10.05 -3.44 11.85
C TYR A 203 -8.78 -4.30 11.96
N VAL A 204 -8.79 -5.47 11.34
CA VAL A 204 -7.62 -6.35 11.24
C VAL A 204 -7.43 -6.74 9.77
N ALA A 205 -6.21 -6.57 9.25
CA ALA A 205 -5.89 -6.90 7.86
C ALA A 205 -4.96 -8.11 7.74
N PHE A 206 -5.13 -8.89 6.66
CA PHE A 206 -4.22 -9.97 6.26
C PHE A 206 -4.34 -10.29 4.78
N TYR A 207 -3.41 -11.09 4.25
CA TYR A 207 -3.42 -11.51 2.85
C TYR A 207 -3.97 -12.92 2.67
N SER A 208 -4.79 -13.10 1.65
CA SER A 208 -5.22 -14.43 1.17
C SER A 208 -4.45 -14.87 -0.08
N SER A 209 -3.75 -13.93 -0.72
CA SER A 209 -2.96 -14.15 -1.93
C SER A 209 -1.85 -13.13 -2.07
N ARG A 210 -0.89 -13.39 -2.96
CA ARG A 210 0.15 -12.46 -3.40
C ARG A 210 0.21 -12.41 -4.92
N GLY A 211 0.47 -11.22 -5.46
CA GLY A 211 0.59 -10.98 -6.89
C GLY A 211 -0.75 -10.62 -7.55
N CYS A 212 -0.65 -9.92 -8.68
CA CYS A 212 -1.81 -9.51 -9.45
C CYS A 212 -1.55 -9.75 -10.96
N PRO A 213 -2.40 -10.51 -11.66
CA PRO A 213 -2.21 -10.81 -13.08
C PRO A 213 -2.52 -9.62 -14.00
N ALA A 214 -3.01 -8.50 -13.44
CA ALA A 214 -3.26 -7.31 -14.22
C ALA A 214 -1.97 -6.58 -14.58
N LEU A 215 -1.91 -6.05 -15.80
CA LEU A 215 -0.74 -5.38 -16.35
C LEU A 215 -0.83 -3.85 -16.27
N CYS A 216 -1.46 -3.32 -15.22
CA CYS A 216 -1.61 -1.89 -15.05
C CYS A 216 -0.25 -1.19 -15.00
N THR A 217 0.01 -0.28 -15.96
CA THR A 217 1.33 0.32 -16.18
C THR A 217 1.85 1.14 -15.00
N PHE A 218 0.94 1.66 -14.17
CA PHE A 218 1.27 2.52 -13.02
C PHE A 218 1.44 1.76 -11.70
N CYS A 219 0.97 0.49 -11.62
CA CYS A 219 0.92 -0.23 -10.36
C CYS A 219 2.29 -0.79 -9.98
N MET A 220 2.87 -0.28 -8.89
CA MET A 220 4.21 -0.68 -8.47
C MET A 220 4.28 -2.10 -7.88
N TRP A 221 3.23 -2.57 -7.19
CA TRP A 221 3.30 -3.81 -6.42
C TRP A 221 3.64 -5.04 -7.26
N PRO A 222 2.90 -5.36 -8.35
CA PRO A 222 3.26 -6.49 -9.19
C PRO A 222 4.58 -6.29 -9.94
N GLN A 223 4.91 -5.04 -10.28
CA GLN A 223 6.11 -4.71 -11.06
C GLN A 223 7.39 -4.66 -10.21
N THR A 224 7.25 -4.63 -8.88
CA THR A 224 8.40 -4.58 -7.97
C THR A 224 8.44 -5.79 -7.03
N LEU A 225 7.46 -5.96 -6.15
CA LEU A 225 7.53 -6.89 -5.03
C LEU A 225 6.75 -8.19 -5.25
N SER A 226 5.45 -8.09 -5.53
CA SER A 226 4.55 -9.26 -5.51
C SER A 226 4.53 -10.09 -6.80
N GLY A 227 4.88 -9.49 -7.95
CA GLY A 227 4.86 -10.13 -9.27
C GLY A 227 3.47 -10.28 -9.89
N HIS A 228 3.44 -10.68 -11.17
CA HIS A 228 2.19 -10.85 -11.92
C HIS A 228 1.57 -12.25 -11.75
N ALA A 229 2.33 -13.26 -11.29
CA ALA A 229 1.78 -14.57 -10.97
C ALA A 229 0.91 -14.48 -9.72
N TRP A 230 -0.39 -14.75 -9.87
CA TRP A 230 -1.31 -14.79 -8.74
C TRP A 230 -1.19 -16.11 -7.99
N ARG A 231 -0.72 -16.05 -6.76
CA ARG A 231 -0.42 -17.18 -5.89
C ARG A 231 -1.27 -17.08 -4.63
N VAL A 232 -1.95 -18.16 -4.28
CA VAL A 232 -3.00 -18.14 -3.25
C VAL A 232 -2.65 -19.05 -2.09
N ARG A 233 -3.03 -18.66 -0.91
CA ARG A 233 -3.17 -19.55 0.25
C ARG A 233 -4.39 -20.43 0.04
N SER A 234 -4.37 -21.67 0.53
CA SER A 234 -5.54 -22.54 0.48
C SER A 234 -6.73 -21.90 1.22
N VAL A 235 -7.94 -22.23 0.80
CA VAL A 235 -9.16 -21.76 1.45
C VAL A 235 -9.18 -22.16 2.93
N ASP A 236 -8.73 -23.38 3.24
CA ASP A 236 -8.62 -23.89 4.62
C ASP A 236 -7.68 -23.04 5.47
N ASN A 237 -6.52 -22.66 4.92
CA ASN A 237 -5.53 -21.86 5.62
C ASN A 237 -6.08 -20.45 5.93
N VAL A 238 -6.70 -19.81 4.95
CA VAL A 238 -7.30 -18.47 5.12
C VAL A 238 -8.44 -18.48 6.13
N VAL A 239 -9.34 -19.48 6.05
CA VAL A 239 -10.47 -19.60 7.00
C VAL A 239 -9.97 -19.87 8.42
N ARG A 240 -8.91 -20.66 8.60
CA ARG A 240 -8.29 -20.87 9.91
C ARG A 240 -7.75 -19.59 10.50
N GLU A 241 -6.99 -18.79 9.73
CA GLU A 241 -6.49 -17.52 10.23
C GLU A 241 -7.62 -16.54 10.56
N PHE A 242 -8.64 -16.44 9.70
CA PHE A 242 -9.81 -15.60 9.98
C PHE A 242 -10.51 -16.01 11.27
N ALA A 243 -10.78 -17.30 11.45
CA ALA A 243 -11.42 -17.82 12.66
C ALA A 243 -10.58 -17.57 13.93
N GLN A 244 -9.25 -17.67 13.80
CA GLN A 244 -8.32 -17.36 14.87
C GLN A 244 -8.30 -15.86 15.17
N ALA A 245 -8.23 -15.01 14.13
CA ALA A 245 -8.27 -13.55 14.28
C ALA A 245 -9.53 -13.07 14.99
N VAL A 246 -10.68 -13.68 14.71
CA VAL A 246 -11.95 -13.41 15.43
C VAL A 246 -11.82 -13.66 16.94
N LYS A 247 -11.09 -14.70 17.34
CA LYS A 247 -10.85 -15.03 18.76
C LYS A 247 -9.81 -14.10 19.39
N LEU A 248 -8.73 -13.78 18.66
CA LEU A 248 -7.65 -12.93 19.15
C LEU A 248 -8.09 -11.47 19.31
N PHE A 249 -9.00 -11.01 18.45
CA PHE A 249 -9.46 -9.62 18.36
C PHE A 249 -10.99 -9.52 18.40
N PRO A 250 -11.63 -9.89 19.52
CA PRO A 250 -13.10 -9.85 19.63
C PRO A 250 -13.68 -8.44 19.45
N GLN A 251 -12.88 -7.40 19.71
CA GLN A 251 -13.23 -5.99 19.54
C GLN A 251 -13.14 -5.52 18.07
N ALA A 252 -12.52 -6.28 17.17
CA ALA A 252 -12.44 -5.91 15.76
C ALA A 252 -13.84 -5.87 15.14
N LYS A 253 -14.16 -4.75 14.48
CA LYS A 253 -15.46 -4.54 13.81
C LYS A 253 -15.44 -4.98 12.36
N GLU A 254 -14.26 -5.10 11.77
CA GLU A 254 -14.09 -5.50 10.38
C GLU A 254 -12.77 -6.24 10.14
N PHE A 255 -12.77 -7.21 9.23
CA PHE A 255 -11.60 -7.92 8.77
C PHE A 255 -11.35 -7.57 7.30
N TYR A 256 -10.10 -7.24 6.95
CA TYR A 256 -9.78 -6.73 5.64
C TYR A 256 -8.77 -7.62 4.92
N PHE A 257 -9.15 -8.11 3.74
CA PHE A 257 -8.23 -8.78 2.82
C PHE A 257 -7.51 -7.73 1.98
N ASP A 258 -6.25 -7.45 2.35
CA ASP A 258 -5.40 -6.44 1.71
C ASP A 258 -4.64 -7.01 0.50
N ASP A 259 -5.18 -8.03 -0.13
CA ASP A 259 -4.64 -8.63 -1.35
C ASP A 259 -4.48 -7.56 -2.45
N ASP A 260 -3.49 -7.71 -3.34
CA ASP A 260 -3.42 -6.86 -4.54
C ASP A 260 -4.73 -6.91 -5.33
N THR A 261 -5.37 -8.08 -5.33
CA THR A 261 -6.71 -8.30 -5.86
C THR A 261 -7.28 -9.62 -5.32
N PHE A 262 -8.43 -9.55 -4.66
CA PHE A 262 -9.06 -10.71 -4.02
C PHE A 262 -9.88 -11.54 -5.00
N ASN A 263 -10.62 -10.89 -5.91
CA ASN A 263 -11.70 -11.51 -6.71
C ASN A 263 -11.26 -12.00 -8.10
N ILE A 264 -10.11 -12.68 -8.21
CA ILE A 264 -9.59 -13.18 -9.49
C ILE A 264 -10.34 -14.43 -9.96
N ARG A 265 -10.50 -15.43 -9.07
CA ARG A 265 -11.10 -16.73 -9.42
C ARG A 265 -12.46 -16.88 -8.75
N LYS A 266 -13.52 -16.95 -9.54
CA LYS A 266 -14.93 -17.01 -9.10
C LYS A 266 -15.16 -18.11 -8.07
N GLU A 267 -14.77 -19.33 -8.37
CA GLU A 267 -15.01 -20.51 -7.54
C GLU A 267 -14.40 -20.36 -6.15
N ARG A 268 -13.16 -19.86 -6.08
CA ARG A 268 -12.46 -19.60 -4.82
C ARG A 268 -13.16 -18.52 -4.00
N VAL A 269 -13.61 -17.42 -4.63
CA VAL A 269 -14.31 -16.33 -3.94
C VAL A 269 -15.62 -16.83 -3.35
N ILE A 270 -16.39 -17.62 -4.11
CA ILE A 270 -17.66 -18.21 -3.63
C ILE A 270 -17.41 -19.16 -2.48
N GLU A 271 -16.40 -20.02 -2.57
CA GLU A 271 -16.05 -20.98 -1.52
C GLU A 271 -15.60 -20.27 -0.24
N LEU A 272 -14.67 -19.30 -0.34
CA LEU A 272 -14.25 -18.48 0.80
C LEU A 272 -15.45 -17.79 1.46
N SER A 273 -16.30 -17.12 0.66
CA SER A 273 -17.45 -16.40 1.17
C SER A 273 -18.42 -17.32 1.93
N LYS A 274 -18.72 -18.50 1.40
CA LYS A 274 -19.56 -19.50 2.06
C LYS A 274 -18.98 -19.95 3.39
N ARG A 275 -17.67 -20.10 3.49
CA ARG A 275 -16.99 -20.58 4.69
C ARG A 275 -16.75 -19.47 5.73
N LEU A 276 -16.62 -18.20 5.30
CA LEU A 276 -16.49 -17.04 6.19
C LEU A 276 -17.83 -16.65 6.82
N GLY A 277 -18.94 -16.78 6.09
CA GLY A 277 -20.28 -16.40 6.54
C GLY A 277 -20.66 -16.95 7.94
N PRO A 278 -20.50 -18.25 8.25
CA PRO A 278 -20.82 -18.82 9.57
C PRO A 278 -19.99 -18.23 10.72
N LEU A 279 -18.86 -17.57 10.45
CA LEU A 279 -18.07 -16.90 11.49
C LEU A 279 -18.70 -15.59 11.97
N GLY A 280 -19.76 -15.10 11.30
CA GLY A 280 -20.60 -13.99 11.72
C GLY A 280 -19.87 -12.66 11.85
N ARG A 281 -18.82 -12.44 11.03
CA ARG A 281 -18.02 -11.22 11.06
C ARG A 281 -18.05 -10.49 9.72
N THR A 282 -18.04 -9.18 9.80
CA THR A 282 -17.95 -8.31 8.62
C THR A 282 -16.54 -8.31 8.04
N TRP A 283 -16.43 -8.39 6.72
CA TRP A 283 -15.16 -8.29 6.03
C TRP A 283 -15.22 -7.42 4.76
N SER A 284 -14.06 -7.00 4.29
CA SER A 284 -13.86 -6.17 3.10
C SER A 284 -12.63 -6.64 2.32
N CYS A 285 -12.51 -6.24 1.06
CA CYS A 285 -11.35 -6.60 0.25
C CYS A 285 -11.10 -5.61 -0.89
N ASN A 286 -9.88 -5.65 -1.43
CA ASN A 286 -9.58 -5.05 -2.73
C ASN A 286 -10.19 -5.91 -3.85
N ALA A 287 -10.85 -5.28 -4.81
CA ALA A 287 -11.55 -5.96 -5.88
C ALA A 287 -11.38 -5.27 -7.24
N ARG A 288 -11.53 -6.06 -8.30
CA ARG A 288 -11.65 -5.57 -9.68
C ARG A 288 -13.08 -5.74 -10.17
N VAL A 289 -13.47 -5.00 -11.20
CA VAL A 289 -14.84 -4.96 -11.74
C VAL A 289 -15.28 -6.21 -12.52
N HIS A 290 -14.55 -7.32 -12.39
CA HIS A 290 -14.75 -8.54 -13.19
C HIS A 290 -15.74 -9.54 -12.58
N SER A 291 -16.18 -9.33 -11.32
CA SER A 291 -17.12 -10.26 -10.67
C SER A 291 -18.54 -10.11 -11.21
N ASP A 292 -19.15 -11.25 -11.51
CA ASP A 292 -20.55 -11.33 -11.89
C ASP A 292 -21.51 -11.22 -10.68
N TYR A 293 -22.81 -11.19 -10.95
CA TYR A 293 -23.84 -11.06 -9.91
C TYR A 293 -23.79 -12.21 -8.89
N GLU A 294 -23.56 -13.45 -9.32
CA GLU A 294 -23.51 -14.63 -8.46
C GLU A 294 -22.35 -14.55 -7.46
N THR A 295 -21.16 -14.16 -7.95
CA THR A 295 -19.99 -13.97 -7.11
C THR A 295 -20.21 -12.87 -6.07
N LEU A 296 -20.74 -11.71 -6.50
CA LEU A 296 -21.02 -10.59 -5.60
C LEU A 296 -22.10 -10.94 -4.56
N LYS A 297 -23.12 -11.72 -4.98
CA LYS A 297 -24.14 -12.21 -4.06
C LYS A 297 -23.54 -13.15 -3.00
N ALA A 298 -22.70 -14.09 -3.42
CA ALA A 298 -22.02 -14.98 -2.49
C ALA A 298 -21.12 -14.20 -1.49
N MET A 299 -20.43 -13.15 -1.95
CA MET A 299 -19.64 -12.27 -1.08
C MET A 299 -20.54 -11.57 -0.05
N ALA A 300 -21.66 -10.98 -0.48
CA ALA A 300 -22.59 -10.31 0.42
C ALA A 300 -23.20 -11.27 1.43
N ASP A 301 -23.67 -12.45 0.99
CA ASP A 301 -24.22 -13.50 1.86
C ASP A 301 -23.16 -14.02 2.86
N GLY A 302 -21.88 -14.00 2.47
CA GLY A 302 -20.73 -14.40 3.27
C GLY A 302 -20.20 -13.32 4.22
N GLY A 303 -20.87 -12.17 4.33
CA GLY A 303 -20.53 -11.10 5.29
C GLY A 303 -19.60 -10.01 4.72
N ALA A 304 -19.33 -9.99 3.41
CA ALA A 304 -18.64 -8.86 2.78
C ALA A 304 -19.48 -7.60 2.89
N ARG A 305 -18.86 -6.49 3.30
CA ARG A 305 -19.52 -5.18 3.42
C ARG A 305 -19.09 -4.21 2.35
N LEU A 306 -17.79 -4.14 2.10
CA LEU A 306 -17.17 -3.11 1.27
C LEU A 306 -16.16 -3.72 0.31
N LEU A 307 -16.20 -3.28 -0.93
CA LEU A 307 -15.19 -3.55 -1.94
C LEU A 307 -14.43 -2.27 -2.26
N ILE A 308 -13.11 -2.32 -2.19
CA ILE A 308 -12.22 -1.24 -2.63
C ILE A 308 -11.89 -1.51 -4.09
N VAL A 309 -12.31 -0.61 -4.98
CA VAL A 309 -12.30 -0.84 -6.42
C VAL A 309 -11.58 0.27 -7.15
N GLY A 310 -10.46 -0.07 -7.77
CA GLY A 310 -9.77 0.85 -8.68
C GLY A 310 -10.53 0.98 -10.00
N TYR A 311 -11.28 2.05 -10.17
CA TYR A 311 -11.91 2.44 -11.44
C TYR A 311 -10.94 3.22 -12.33
N GLU A 312 -10.06 4.00 -11.74
CA GLU A 312 -9.00 4.85 -12.27
C GLU A 312 -9.53 5.99 -13.15
N SER A 313 -10.24 5.70 -14.24
CA SER A 313 -10.73 6.71 -15.18
C SER A 313 -12.10 6.35 -15.77
N GLY A 314 -12.89 7.37 -16.10
CA GLY A 314 -14.13 7.25 -16.89
C GLY A 314 -13.90 7.34 -18.40
N ASP A 315 -12.66 7.44 -18.83
CA ASP A 315 -12.30 7.53 -20.25
C ASP A 315 -11.78 6.19 -20.78
N PRO A 316 -12.43 5.61 -21.84
CA PRO A 316 -12.00 4.32 -22.39
C PRO A 316 -10.57 4.32 -22.94
N GLN A 317 -10.10 5.43 -23.50
CA GLN A 317 -8.74 5.51 -24.04
C GLN A 317 -7.72 5.57 -22.92
N ILE A 318 -7.98 6.30 -21.85
CA ILE A 318 -7.11 6.32 -20.64
C ILE A 318 -7.01 4.91 -20.06
N LEU A 319 -8.13 4.19 -19.87
CA LEU A 319 -8.12 2.81 -19.37
C LEU A 319 -7.28 1.87 -20.25
N LYS A 320 -7.32 2.06 -21.56
CA LYS A 320 -6.51 1.32 -22.53
C LYS A 320 -5.01 1.68 -22.40
N ASN A 321 -4.68 2.97 -22.28
CA ASN A 321 -3.31 3.46 -22.17
C ASN A 321 -2.60 2.89 -20.93
N ILE A 322 -3.33 2.73 -19.83
CA ILE A 322 -2.79 2.17 -18.58
C ILE A 322 -2.93 0.65 -18.48
N LYS A 323 -3.39 -0.02 -19.53
CA LYS A 323 -3.61 -1.48 -19.57
C LYS A 323 -4.47 -1.99 -18.40
N LYS A 324 -5.52 -1.23 -18.03
CA LYS A 324 -6.37 -1.58 -16.87
C LYS A 324 -7.05 -2.94 -17.04
N GLY A 325 -7.32 -3.37 -18.28
CA GLY A 325 -8.01 -4.62 -18.57
C GLY A 325 -9.49 -4.60 -18.12
N ALA A 326 -10.08 -3.42 -17.98
CA ALA A 326 -11.48 -3.20 -17.62
C ALA A 326 -12.05 -2.09 -18.49
N THR A 327 -13.36 -2.14 -18.79
CA THR A 327 -14.06 -1.10 -19.53
C THR A 327 -15.04 -0.33 -18.65
N VAL A 328 -15.46 0.82 -19.14
CA VAL A 328 -16.48 1.66 -18.48
C VAL A 328 -17.79 0.89 -18.32
N GLU A 329 -18.17 0.06 -19.31
CA GLU A 329 -19.39 -0.77 -19.30
C GLU A 329 -19.28 -1.86 -18.22
N MET A 330 -18.13 -2.52 -18.09
CA MET A 330 -17.89 -3.50 -17.01
C MET A 330 -18.04 -2.83 -15.64
N ALA A 331 -17.50 -1.64 -15.47
CA ALA A 331 -17.60 -0.89 -14.21
C ALA A 331 -19.07 -0.52 -13.89
N ARG A 332 -19.86 -0.11 -14.88
CA ARG A 332 -21.31 0.15 -14.74
C ARG A 332 -22.08 -1.10 -14.32
N ALA A 333 -21.83 -2.22 -15.00
CA ALA A 333 -22.48 -3.50 -14.68
C ALA A 333 -22.13 -3.96 -13.27
N PHE A 334 -20.85 -3.87 -12.89
CA PHE A 334 -20.36 -4.21 -11.57
C PHE A 334 -21.01 -3.34 -10.47
N ALA A 335 -21.00 -2.02 -10.61
CA ALA A 335 -21.59 -1.10 -9.64
C ALA A 335 -23.10 -1.35 -9.48
N LYS A 336 -23.82 -1.62 -10.59
CA LYS A 336 -25.23 -2.00 -10.56
C LYS A 336 -25.46 -3.31 -9.79
N ASN A 337 -24.60 -4.30 -9.99
CA ASN A 337 -24.71 -5.59 -9.29
C ASN A 337 -24.37 -5.45 -7.79
N CYS A 338 -23.33 -4.68 -7.43
CA CYS A 338 -23.03 -4.38 -6.02
C CYS A 338 -24.22 -3.74 -5.31
N LYS A 339 -24.87 -2.75 -5.93
CA LYS A 339 -26.07 -2.11 -5.37
C LYS A 339 -27.23 -3.09 -5.18
N LYS A 340 -27.44 -4.02 -6.13
CA LYS A 340 -28.50 -5.03 -6.03
C LYS A 340 -28.32 -6.00 -4.88
N VAL A 341 -27.08 -6.36 -4.55
CA VAL A 341 -26.77 -7.31 -3.47
C VAL A 341 -26.44 -6.63 -2.14
N GLY A 342 -26.48 -5.28 -2.10
CA GLY A 342 -26.21 -4.51 -0.88
C GLY A 342 -24.74 -4.35 -0.52
N LEU A 343 -23.81 -4.64 -1.42
CA LEU A 343 -22.38 -4.38 -1.24
C LEU A 343 -22.08 -2.90 -1.42
N ARG A 344 -21.35 -2.32 -0.48
CA ARG A 344 -20.79 -0.97 -0.58
C ARG A 344 -19.54 -0.99 -1.46
N VAL A 345 -19.20 0.14 -2.05
CA VAL A 345 -18.01 0.30 -2.88
C VAL A 345 -17.28 1.57 -2.47
N HIS A 346 -15.97 1.43 -2.22
CA HIS A 346 -15.03 2.54 -2.21
C HIS A 346 -14.37 2.61 -3.59
N GLY A 347 -14.51 3.73 -4.29
CA GLY A 347 -14.02 3.89 -5.66
C GLY A 347 -12.73 4.69 -5.71
N ASP A 348 -11.67 4.08 -6.25
CA ASP A 348 -10.39 4.74 -6.47
C ASP A 348 -10.30 5.27 -7.89
N PHE A 349 -9.87 6.54 -8.02
CA PHE A 349 -9.67 7.26 -9.28
C PHE A 349 -8.29 7.91 -9.31
N ILE A 350 -7.72 8.05 -10.51
CA ILE A 350 -6.41 8.65 -10.70
C ILE A 350 -6.51 9.76 -11.74
N ILE A 351 -5.94 10.93 -11.42
CA ILE A 351 -5.78 12.06 -12.33
C ILE A 351 -4.32 12.17 -12.74
N GLY A 352 -4.04 12.55 -14.00
CA GLY A 352 -2.69 12.67 -14.55
C GLY A 352 -2.15 11.38 -15.18
N LEU A 353 -3.04 10.48 -15.62
CA LEU A 353 -2.68 9.29 -16.38
C LEU A 353 -2.29 9.63 -17.84
N PRO A 354 -1.51 8.76 -18.53
CA PRO A 354 -1.09 9.01 -19.92
C PRO A 354 -2.25 9.29 -20.87
N GLY A 355 -2.20 10.45 -21.53
CA GLY A 355 -3.21 10.91 -22.47
C GLY A 355 -4.35 11.72 -21.83
N GLU A 356 -4.23 12.08 -20.56
CA GLU A 356 -5.27 12.84 -19.86
C GLU A 356 -5.32 14.31 -20.32
N THR A 357 -6.51 14.86 -20.33
CA THR A 357 -6.85 16.25 -20.63
C THR A 357 -7.88 16.77 -19.60
N LYS A 358 -8.19 18.06 -19.64
CA LYS A 358 -9.24 18.64 -18.78
C LYS A 358 -10.61 18.01 -19.04
N GLU A 359 -10.88 17.66 -20.29
CA GLU A 359 -12.13 17.02 -20.72
C GLU A 359 -12.22 15.58 -20.22
N THR A 360 -11.12 14.81 -20.25
CA THR A 360 -11.13 13.43 -19.72
C THR A 360 -11.22 13.42 -18.20
N ILE A 361 -10.61 14.40 -17.51
CA ILE A 361 -10.81 14.59 -16.05
C ILE A 361 -12.29 14.81 -15.76
N GLN A 362 -12.97 15.72 -16.49
CA GLN A 362 -14.41 15.96 -16.28
C GLN A 362 -15.22 14.69 -16.58
N ARG A 363 -14.89 13.95 -17.63
CA ARG A 363 -15.54 12.67 -17.95
C ARG A 363 -15.40 11.66 -16.80
N THR A 364 -14.25 11.62 -16.17
CA THR A 364 -13.99 10.74 -15.00
C THR A 364 -14.80 11.19 -13.79
N ILE A 365 -14.92 12.49 -13.53
CA ILE A 365 -15.80 13.04 -12.49
C ILE A 365 -17.26 12.67 -12.73
N ASP A 366 -17.75 12.83 -13.96
CA ASP A 366 -19.13 12.50 -14.31
C ASP A 366 -19.40 11.00 -14.21
N PHE A 367 -18.42 10.18 -14.58
CA PHE A 367 -18.46 8.73 -14.42
C PHE A 367 -18.53 8.31 -12.96
N ALA A 368 -17.73 8.90 -12.08
CA ALA A 368 -17.80 8.63 -10.64
C ALA A 368 -19.17 9.00 -10.05
N LYS A 369 -19.77 10.12 -10.51
CA LYS A 369 -21.13 10.53 -10.11
C LYS A 369 -22.20 9.54 -10.60
N GLU A 370 -22.01 8.96 -11.80
CA GLU A 370 -22.88 7.92 -12.36
C GLU A 370 -22.79 6.61 -11.59
N LEU A 371 -21.58 6.13 -11.33
CA LEU A 371 -21.35 4.90 -10.56
C LEU A 371 -21.83 5.02 -9.11
N ASP A 372 -21.72 6.21 -8.52
CA ASP A 372 -22.19 6.57 -7.19
C ASP A 372 -21.70 5.59 -6.09
N PRO A 373 -20.36 5.36 -5.97
CA PRO A 373 -19.83 4.57 -4.87
C PRO A 373 -20.12 5.19 -3.50
N GLU A 374 -19.93 4.44 -2.42
CA GLU A 374 -20.16 4.92 -1.06
C GLU A 374 -19.22 6.08 -0.70
N THR A 375 -17.94 5.88 -0.99
CA THR A 375 -16.87 6.86 -0.82
C THR A 375 -15.94 6.81 -2.01
N ILE A 376 -15.14 7.87 -2.19
CA ILE A 376 -14.13 7.93 -3.26
C ILE A 376 -12.77 8.32 -2.71
N GLN A 377 -11.72 7.82 -3.37
CA GLN A 377 -10.35 8.31 -3.30
C GLN A 377 -9.95 8.85 -4.67
N VAL A 378 -9.29 9.99 -4.69
CA VAL A 378 -8.73 10.57 -5.92
C VAL A 378 -7.25 10.83 -5.71
N SER A 379 -6.42 10.15 -6.49
CA SER A 379 -4.96 10.26 -6.43
C SER A 379 -4.43 10.95 -7.69
N ILE A 380 -3.24 11.54 -7.58
CA ILE A 380 -2.49 12.02 -8.74
C ILE A 380 -1.56 10.90 -9.20
N ALA A 381 -1.47 10.67 -10.51
CA ALA A 381 -0.61 9.65 -11.09
C ALA A 381 0.85 9.91 -10.73
N HIS A 382 1.53 8.85 -10.27
CA HIS A 382 2.96 8.87 -10.01
C HIS A 382 3.66 7.79 -10.82
N ALA A 383 4.68 8.21 -11.56
CA ALA A 383 5.57 7.30 -12.25
C ALA A 383 6.63 6.82 -11.26
N MET A 384 6.35 5.71 -10.57
CA MET A 384 7.30 5.13 -9.62
C MET A 384 8.39 4.36 -10.36
N PRO A 385 9.67 4.51 -9.97
CA PRO A 385 10.75 3.71 -10.54
C PRO A 385 10.42 2.21 -10.51
N GLY A 386 10.74 1.50 -11.60
CA GLY A 386 10.42 0.09 -11.78
C GLY A 386 9.05 -0.18 -12.39
N THR A 387 8.24 0.85 -12.67
CA THR A 387 6.97 0.71 -13.36
C THR A 387 7.08 1.03 -14.86
N GLU A 388 6.22 0.44 -15.68
CA GLU A 388 6.13 0.76 -17.11
C GLU A 388 5.80 2.24 -17.34
N LEU A 389 4.97 2.82 -16.44
CA LEU A 389 4.65 4.26 -16.48
C LEU A 389 5.89 5.12 -16.30
N TYR A 390 6.83 4.72 -15.43
CA TYR A 390 8.08 5.44 -15.23
C TYR A 390 8.94 5.43 -16.49
N THR A 391 9.13 4.26 -17.10
CA THR A 391 9.88 4.12 -18.34
C THR A 391 9.26 4.96 -19.46
N PHE A 392 7.94 4.87 -19.64
CA PHE A 392 7.20 5.69 -20.60
C PHE A 392 7.42 7.19 -20.36
N ALA A 393 7.30 7.65 -19.13
CA ALA A 393 7.44 9.06 -18.79
C ALA A 393 8.88 9.57 -18.97
N ALA A 394 9.87 8.75 -18.62
CA ALA A 394 11.27 9.06 -18.81
C ALA A 394 11.62 9.19 -20.32
N ASP A 395 11.23 8.23 -21.14
CA ASP A 395 11.46 8.20 -22.59
C ASP A 395 10.81 9.39 -23.31
N LYS A 396 9.68 9.87 -22.82
CA LYS A 396 8.94 11.02 -23.39
C LYS A 396 9.35 12.37 -22.81
N GLY A 397 10.22 12.40 -21.79
CA GLY A 397 10.59 13.63 -21.11
C GLY A 397 9.44 14.26 -20.30
N PHE A 398 8.52 13.43 -19.81
CA PHE A 398 7.36 13.87 -19.04
C PHE A 398 7.62 13.91 -17.52
N LEU A 399 8.79 13.47 -17.06
CA LEU A 399 9.16 13.57 -15.66
C LEU A 399 9.58 15.00 -15.34
N ALA A 400 8.92 15.62 -14.37
CA ALA A 400 9.18 16.98 -13.94
C ALA A 400 9.73 17.03 -12.52
N GLY A 401 11.05 17.08 -12.42
CA GLY A 401 11.76 17.13 -11.15
C GLY A 401 11.78 15.77 -10.42
N GLU A 402 12.59 15.71 -9.35
CA GLU A 402 12.84 14.47 -8.61
C GLU A 402 11.92 14.32 -7.38
N ALA A 403 11.26 15.39 -6.93
CA ALA A 403 10.48 15.37 -5.71
C ALA A 403 9.08 14.81 -5.95
N LEU A 404 8.76 13.69 -5.28
CA LEU A 404 7.44 13.05 -5.29
C LEU A 404 6.49 13.64 -4.25
N ALA A 405 7.02 14.29 -3.22
CA ALA A 405 6.26 14.93 -2.16
C ALA A 405 6.92 16.26 -1.75
N ASP A 406 6.12 17.16 -1.19
CA ASP A 406 6.61 18.40 -0.57
C ASP A 406 7.23 18.14 0.82
N GLY A 407 7.81 19.18 1.45
CA GLY A 407 8.41 19.08 2.79
C GLY A 407 7.41 18.76 3.92
N LYS A 408 6.10 18.68 3.62
CA LYS A 408 5.04 18.25 4.53
C LYS A 408 4.49 16.88 4.19
N GLY A 409 5.06 16.22 3.18
CA GLY A 409 4.63 14.90 2.72
C GLY A 409 3.37 14.93 1.84
N HIS A 410 2.95 16.07 1.29
CA HIS A 410 1.86 16.11 0.31
C HIS A 410 2.37 15.68 -1.06
N GLN A 411 1.57 14.89 -1.74
CA GLN A 411 1.84 14.40 -3.08
C GLN A 411 2.01 15.56 -4.09
N LEU A 412 3.12 15.56 -4.81
CA LEU A 412 3.39 16.54 -5.87
C LEU A 412 3.18 15.91 -7.24
N PRO A 413 2.45 16.54 -8.17
CA PRO A 413 2.43 16.12 -9.56
C PRO A 413 3.84 16.20 -10.14
N HIS A 414 4.44 15.06 -10.48
CA HIS A 414 5.76 15.01 -11.12
C HIS A 414 5.70 14.55 -12.59
N LEU A 415 4.51 14.19 -13.06
CA LEU A 415 4.23 13.96 -14.48
C LEU A 415 3.70 15.24 -15.10
N LEU A 416 4.31 15.69 -16.18
CA LEU A 416 3.86 16.85 -16.98
C LEU A 416 3.59 16.41 -18.39
N TYR A 417 2.38 16.67 -18.88
CA TYR A 417 1.99 16.38 -20.25
C TYR A 417 1.78 17.67 -21.04
N PRO A 418 1.99 17.67 -22.37
CA PRO A 418 1.55 18.77 -23.20
C PRO A 418 0.05 19.04 -23.00
N GLY A 419 -0.29 20.28 -22.60
CA GLY A 419 -1.67 20.71 -22.42
C GLY A 419 -2.33 20.36 -21.06
N LEU A 420 -1.59 19.74 -20.12
CA LEU A 420 -2.08 19.48 -18.76
C LEU A 420 -1.02 19.92 -17.72
N THR A 421 -1.29 21.02 -17.04
CA THR A 421 -0.37 21.59 -16.04
C THR A 421 -0.52 20.94 -14.67
N ARG A 422 0.43 21.19 -13.75
CA ARG A 422 0.30 20.78 -12.34
C ARG A 422 -0.95 21.38 -11.68
N GLU A 423 -1.21 22.65 -11.98
CA GLU A 423 -2.38 23.38 -11.48
C GLU A 423 -3.69 22.75 -11.98
N ASP A 424 -3.71 22.29 -13.23
CA ASP A 424 -4.86 21.62 -13.81
C ASP A 424 -5.15 20.28 -13.08
N MET A 425 -4.10 19.50 -12.77
CA MET A 425 -4.25 18.24 -12.03
C MET A 425 -4.73 18.49 -10.60
N LEU A 426 -4.09 19.41 -9.87
CA LEU A 426 -4.49 19.75 -8.50
C LEU A 426 -5.91 20.33 -8.44
N SER A 427 -6.24 21.21 -9.37
CA SER A 427 -7.60 21.75 -9.51
C SER A 427 -8.61 20.66 -9.88
N GLY A 428 -8.20 19.70 -10.73
CA GLY A 428 -8.98 18.53 -11.07
C GLY A 428 -9.34 17.68 -9.86
N VAL A 429 -8.38 17.40 -8.97
CA VAL A 429 -8.61 16.67 -7.70
C VAL A 429 -9.60 17.42 -6.82
N ASN A 430 -9.39 18.72 -6.60
CA ASN A 430 -10.28 19.52 -5.76
C ASN A 430 -11.71 19.55 -6.33
N ARG A 431 -11.83 19.78 -7.65
CA ARG A 431 -13.13 19.76 -8.35
C ARG A 431 -13.81 18.41 -8.25
N PHE A 432 -13.04 17.30 -8.35
CA PHE A 432 -13.57 15.95 -8.24
C PHE A 432 -14.23 15.74 -6.86
N PHE A 433 -13.54 16.07 -5.77
CA PHE A 433 -14.10 15.98 -4.43
C PHE A 433 -15.32 16.90 -4.26
N ASP A 434 -15.22 18.15 -4.73
CA ASP A 434 -16.31 19.13 -4.61
C ASP A 434 -17.56 18.66 -5.37
N GLU A 435 -17.44 18.30 -6.64
CA GLU A 435 -18.55 17.84 -7.45
C GLU A 435 -19.12 16.49 -6.97
N TYR A 436 -18.31 15.65 -6.33
CA TYR A 436 -18.79 14.37 -5.82
C TYR A 436 -19.52 14.52 -4.48
N TYR A 437 -18.87 15.08 -3.46
CA TYR A 437 -19.39 15.07 -2.09
C TYR A 437 -20.45 16.14 -1.81
N PHE A 438 -20.46 17.26 -2.52
CA PHE A 438 -21.47 18.31 -2.31
C PHE A 438 -22.78 18.08 -3.09
N ARG A 439 -23.00 16.88 -3.63
CA ARG A 439 -24.31 16.50 -4.18
C ARG A 439 -25.33 16.31 -3.05
N PRO A 440 -26.57 16.85 -3.17
CA PRO A 440 -27.59 16.71 -2.12
C PRO A 440 -27.81 15.28 -1.66
N ARG A 441 -27.78 14.33 -2.62
CA ARG A 441 -27.93 12.89 -2.35
C ARG A 441 -26.80 12.35 -1.44
N ILE A 442 -25.56 12.75 -1.66
CA ILE A 442 -24.41 12.30 -0.85
C ILE A 442 -24.48 12.92 0.54
N ILE A 443 -24.75 14.25 0.61
CA ILE A 443 -24.93 14.93 1.90
C ILE A 443 -26.02 14.25 2.72
N TRP A 444 -27.16 13.94 2.11
CA TRP A 444 -28.25 13.24 2.78
C TRP A 444 -27.83 11.83 3.25
N ARG A 445 -27.08 11.08 2.44
CA ARG A 445 -26.55 9.76 2.81
C ARG A 445 -25.67 9.86 4.04
N ILE A 446 -24.70 10.79 4.06
CA ILE A 446 -23.79 11.03 5.18
C ILE A 446 -24.55 11.43 6.44
N VAL A 447 -25.50 12.38 6.34
CA VAL A 447 -26.31 12.83 7.46
C VAL A 447 -27.16 11.67 8.02
N ARG A 448 -27.80 10.91 7.15
CA ARG A 448 -28.60 9.75 7.56
C ARG A 448 -27.73 8.72 8.33
N GLU A 449 -26.56 8.36 7.82
CA GLU A 449 -25.65 7.43 8.51
C GLU A 449 -25.21 7.96 9.87
N ALA A 450 -24.84 9.23 9.94
CA ALA A 450 -24.47 9.86 11.21
C ALA A 450 -25.62 9.92 12.24
N LEU A 451 -26.86 9.93 11.79
CA LEU A 451 -28.04 9.91 12.69
C LEU A 451 -28.33 8.52 13.26
N TRP A 452 -28.13 7.46 12.48
CA TRP A 452 -28.56 6.10 12.84
C TRP A 452 -27.50 5.27 13.53
N ASP A 453 -26.20 5.60 13.37
CA ASP A 453 -25.09 4.87 13.95
C ASP A 453 -24.15 5.82 14.74
N ALA A 454 -24.03 5.59 16.05
CA ALA A 454 -23.23 6.45 16.92
C ALA A 454 -21.72 6.36 16.62
N ASP A 455 -21.23 5.19 16.23
CA ASP A 455 -19.83 4.98 15.86
C ASP A 455 -19.53 5.66 14.51
N GLU A 456 -20.42 5.49 13.52
CA GLU A 456 -20.33 6.16 12.23
C GLU A 456 -20.44 7.68 12.38
N ARG A 457 -21.30 8.18 13.26
CA ARG A 457 -21.40 9.63 13.55
C ARG A 457 -20.08 10.22 14.00
N LYS A 458 -19.41 9.59 14.98
CA LYS A 458 -18.11 10.07 15.46
C LYS A 458 -17.07 10.07 14.35
N ARG A 459 -16.99 8.99 13.59
CA ARG A 459 -16.09 8.82 12.46
C ARG A 459 -16.35 9.89 11.39
N LEU A 460 -17.59 9.96 10.86
CA LEU A 460 -17.98 10.90 9.79
C LEU A 460 -17.82 12.35 10.20
N THR A 461 -18.05 12.68 11.48
CA THR A 461 -17.85 14.06 11.98
C THR A 461 -16.37 14.44 11.98
N THR A 462 -15.50 13.54 12.42
CA THR A 462 -14.05 13.75 12.42
C THR A 462 -13.53 13.88 10.98
N GLU A 463 -13.89 12.93 10.10
CA GLU A 463 -13.49 12.94 8.68
C GLU A 463 -13.99 14.20 7.94
N ALA A 464 -15.24 14.63 8.19
CA ALA A 464 -15.78 15.86 7.60
C ALA A 464 -15.04 17.11 8.07
N MET A 465 -14.68 17.18 9.35
CA MET A 465 -13.89 18.31 9.87
C MET A 465 -12.48 18.34 9.27
N ASP A 466 -11.80 17.21 9.19
CA ASP A 466 -10.47 17.11 8.61
C ASP A 466 -10.50 17.45 7.11
N PHE A 467 -11.48 16.95 6.38
CA PHE A 467 -11.69 17.28 4.97
C PHE A 467 -11.93 18.79 4.76
N LEU A 468 -12.81 19.39 5.56
CA LEU A 468 -13.10 20.85 5.46
C LEU A 468 -11.87 21.68 5.81
N LYS A 469 -11.11 21.30 6.83
CA LYS A 469 -9.86 21.95 7.23
C LYS A 469 -8.85 21.92 6.09
N LEU A 470 -8.62 20.76 5.51
CA LEU A 470 -7.69 20.59 4.40
C LEU A 470 -8.13 21.37 3.16
N ARG A 471 -9.42 21.32 2.82
CA ARG A 471 -9.98 22.12 1.72
C ARG A 471 -9.75 23.60 1.92
N PHE A 472 -9.92 24.09 3.16
CA PHE A 472 -9.65 25.50 3.49
C PHE A 472 -8.16 25.83 3.33
N GLU A 473 -7.26 24.95 3.76
CA GLU A 473 -5.82 25.10 3.59
C GLU A 473 -5.40 25.10 2.12
N ARG A 474 -5.91 24.16 1.31
CA ARG A 474 -5.68 24.11 -0.14
C ARG A 474 -6.14 25.38 -0.87
N ASN A 475 -7.35 25.83 -0.57
CA ASN A 475 -7.88 27.07 -1.15
C ASN A 475 -7.04 28.30 -0.75
N ARG A 476 -6.52 28.32 0.48
CA ARG A 476 -5.62 29.38 0.96
C ARG A 476 -4.25 29.33 0.25
N MET A 477 -3.70 28.14 0.02
CA MET A 477 -2.43 27.97 -0.71
C MET A 477 -2.57 28.36 -2.19
N ALA A 478 -3.65 27.95 -2.84
CA ALA A 478 -3.96 28.32 -4.22
C ALA A 478 -4.07 29.85 -4.39
N ARG A 479 -4.77 30.54 -3.45
CA ARG A 479 -4.89 32.01 -3.46
C ARG A 479 -3.59 32.76 -3.18
N LYS A 480 -2.61 32.12 -2.50
CA LYS A 480 -1.33 32.74 -2.15
C LYS A 480 -0.21 32.51 -3.17
N GLY A 481 -0.45 31.75 -4.24
CA GLY A 481 0.58 31.38 -5.22
C GLY A 481 1.74 30.56 -4.62
N LEU A 482 1.55 30.04 -3.40
CA LEU A 482 2.58 29.36 -2.61
C LEU A 482 2.53 27.84 -2.87
N VAL A 483 2.91 27.41 -4.05
CA VAL A 483 3.50 26.06 -4.22
C VAL A 483 4.95 26.19 -3.78
N GLN A 484 5.26 25.89 -2.53
CA GLN A 484 6.61 26.01 -2.00
C GLN A 484 7.57 25.08 -2.77
N LYS A 485 8.59 25.69 -3.36
CA LYS A 485 9.76 25.05 -3.92
C LYS A 485 10.72 24.64 -2.79
N THR A 486 10.52 23.48 -2.21
CA THR A 486 11.59 22.82 -1.44
C THR A 486 11.58 21.33 -1.79
N PRO A 487 12.50 20.87 -2.65
CA PRO A 487 12.54 19.49 -3.06
C PRO A 487 13.18 18.63 -1.97
N VAL A 488 12.55 17.51 -1.64
CA VAL A 488 13.26 16.36 -1.08
C VAL A 488 13.94 15.69 -2.27
N SER A 489 15.27 15.74 -2.32
CA SER A 489 16.06 15.15 -3.39
C SER A 489 15.95 13.63 -3.35
N VAL A 490 15.38 13.04 -4.39
CA VAL A 490 15.55 11.63 -4.71
C VAL A 490 16.73 11.56 -5.68
N PRO A 491 17.77 10.75 -5.40
CA PRO A 491 18.88 10.60 -6.32
C PRO A 491 18.40 10.11 -7.70
N ALA A 492 18.91 10.69 -8.77
CA ALA A 492 18.54 10.35 -10.14
C ALA A 492 18.73 8.84 -10.41
N ALA A 493 17.67 8.17 -10.86
CA ALA A 493 17.75 6.79 -11.28
C ALA A 493 18.54 6.66 -12.57
N THR A 494 19.64 5.92 -12.53
CA THR A 494 20.29 5.46 -13.75
C THR A 494 19.35 4.47 -14.46
N PRO A 495 19.14 4.57 -15.79
CA PRO A 495 18.26 3.64 -16.50
C PRO A 495 18.75 2.19 -16.29
N SER A 496 17.94 1.35 -15.67
CA SER A 496 18.20 -0.08 -15.63
C SER A 496 17.92 -0.68 -17.00
N ALA A 497 18.82 -1.57 -17.47
CA ALA A 497 18.62 -2.31 -18.69
C ALA A 497 17.28 -3.08 -18.65
N PRO A 498 16.56 -3.20 -19.78
CA PRO A 498 15.28 -3.92 -19.81
C PRO A 498 15.50 -5.39 -19.38
N ARG A 499 14.72 -5.85 -18.41
CA ARG A 499 14.66 -7.27 -18.06
C ARG A 499 14.08 -8.04 -19.24
N ALA A 500 14.72 -9.16 -19.61
CA ALA A 500 14.16 -10.09 -20.58
C ALA A 500 12.81 -10.61 -20.04
N ALA A 501 11.82 -10.62 -20.92
CA ALA A 501 10.51 -11.18 -20.61
C ALA A 501 10.66 -12.72 -20.49
N ASP A 502 10.32 -13.27 -19.35
CA ASP A 502 10.00 -14.69 -19.14
C ASP A 502 8.49 -14.86 -19.04
#